data_5b4369d67220a05b5ad274baca600db2
#
_entry.id   5b4369d67220a05b5ad274baca600db2
#
_cell.length_a   1.000
_cell.length_b   1.000
_cell.length_c   1.000
_cell.angle_alpha   90.00
_cell.angle_beta   90.00
_cell.angle_gamma   90.00
#
_symmetry.space_group_name_H-M   'P 1'
#
loop_
_entity.id
_entity.type
_entity.pdbx_description
1 polymer ?
#
loop_
_entity_poly.entity_id
_entity_poly.type
_entity_poly.pdbx_seq_one_letter_code
_entity_poly.pdbx_strand_id
1 'polypeptide(L)'
;YENACGEECTLEDYLSHVALFSNSDAAVRREAVKLMTVHTAKGLEFPYVFLCSLCEGVFPSTKTKTMPAMEEERRLAFVAMTRAQRGLFLSDNEGRNADGSSRVPSRFIFDIDRPLLEYTAELPDSLVREAKDHIRFTEKQLQALAAGPAFAAGERVTHAVFGDGTILGIDTGHATYQIRFDDIRTPRNISFKILLRRTK
;
A
#
# COMPACT_ATOMS: atom_id res chain seq x y z
N TYR A 1 -4.01 -32.84 1.51
CA TYR A 1 -4.00 -33.71 2.70
C TYR A 1 -5.00 -34.88 2.54
N GLU A 2 -6.28 -34.58 2.26
CA GLU A 2 -7.31 -35.62 2.00
C GLU A 2 -6.87 -36.63 0.93
N ASN A 3 -6.28 -36.18 -0.16
CA ASN A 3 -5.77 -37.04 -1.24
C ASN A 3 -4.60 -37.95 -0.81
N ALA A 4 -3.95 -37.64 0.31
CA ALA A 4 -2.82 -38.43 0.82
C ALA A 4 -3.21 -39.35 2.01
N CYS A 5 -4.29 -39.01 2.75
CA CYS A 5 -4.74 -39.71 3.96
C CYS A 5 -5.91 -40.66 3.72
N GLY A 6 -6.68 -40.50 2.61
CA GLY A 6 -7.88 -41.30 2.32
C GLY A 6 -9.13 -40.89 3.12
N GLU A 7 -10.21 -41.67 2.96
CA GLU A 7 -11.54 -41.34 3.51
C GLU A 7 -11.65 -41.47 5.05
N GLU A 8 -10.65 -41.97 5.73
CA GLU A 8 -10.64 -42.18 7.19
C GLU A 8 -9.95 -41.02 7.95
N CYS A 9 -9.62 -39.89 7.26
CA CYS A 9 -8.89 -38.78 7.85
C CYS A 9 -9.78 -37.96 8.79
N THR A 10 -9.42 -37.89 10.06
CA THR A 10 -10.14 -37.09 11.06
C THR A 10 -9.62 -35.66 11.10
N LEU A 11 -10.42 -34.72 11.63
CA LEU A 11 -9.99 -33.33 11.89
C LEU A 11 -8.79 -33.30 12.84
N GLU A 12 -8.71 -34.24 13.79
CA GLU A 12 -7.63 -34.35 14.76
C GLU A 12 -6.31 -34.74 14.09
N ASP A 13 -6.37 -35.67 13.12
CA ASP A 13 -5.20 -36.03 12.29
C ASP A 13 -4.72 -34.86 11.44
N TYR A 14 -5.65 -34.09 10.86
CA TYR A 14 -5.33 -32.90 10.12
C TYR A 14 -4.67 -31.83 11.00
N LEU A 15 -5.22 -31.53 12.17
CA LEU A 15 -4.66 -30.56 13.12
C LEU A 15 -3.30 -31.01 13.65
N SER A 16 -3.14 -32.30 13.93
CA SER A 16 -1.85 -32.88 14.33
C SER A 16 -0.81 -32.77 13.22
N HIS A 17 -1.19 -33.02 11.97
CA HIS A 17 -0.33 -32.85 10.82
C HIS A 17 0.07 -31.39 10.61
N VAL A 18 -0.88 -30.45 10.68
CA VAL A 18 -0.60 -28.99 10.58
C VAL A 18 0.29 -28.52 11.74
N ALA A 19 0.10 -29.04 12.95
CA ALA A 19 0.94 -28.70 14.10
C ALA A 19 2.37 -29.24 13.96
N LEU A 20 2.56 -30.35 13.25
CA LEU A 20 3.86 -30.93 12.93
C LEU A 20 4.53 -30.24 11.72
N PHE A 21 3.79 -29.50 10.90
CA PHE A 21 4.33 -28.62 9.85
C PHE A 21 5.02 -27.41 10.49
N SER A 22 6.14 -27.65 11.10
CA SER A 22 6.99 -26.58 11.60
C SER A 22 7.88 -26.08 10.44
N ASN A 23 8.33 -24.80 10.55
CA ASN A 23 9.28 -24.20 9.60
C ASN A 23 10.59 -25.02 9.43
N SER A 24 10.81 -26.07 10.22
CA SER A 24 11.96 -26.95 10.12
C SER A 24 11.89 -27.89 8.90
N ASP A 25 10.70 -28.23 8.40
CA ASP A 25 10.57 -29.08 7.21
C ASP A 25 10.94 -28.33 5.92
N ALA A 26 10.86 -27.00 5.94
CA ALA A 26 11.41 -26.15 4.88
C ALA A 26 12.96 -26.13 4.86
N ALA A 27 13.61 -26.56 5.94
CA ALA A 27 15.08 -26.55 6.06
C ALA A 27 15.76 -27.69 5.29
N VAL A 28 15.01 -28.69 4.82
CA VAL A 28 15.60 -29.89 4.17
C VAL A 28 16.02 -29.63 2.72
N ARG A 29 15.56 -28.57 2.07
CA ARG A 29 16.03 -28.20 0.72
C ARG A 29 17.01 -27.01 0.77
N ARG A 30 18.26 -27.31 1.09
CA ARG A 30 19.33 -26.29 1.17
C ARG A 30 19.67 -25.61 -0.15
N GLU A 31 19.26 -26.15 -1.30
CA GLU A 31 19.58 -25.66 -2.66
C GLU A 31 18.37 -25.24 -3.48
N ALA A 32 17.32 -24.73 -2.83
CA ALA A 32 16.12 -24.27 -3.52
C ALA A 32 15.94 -22.77 -3.40
N VAL A 33 15.40 -22.14 -4.46
CA VAL A 33 14.90 -20.77 -4.39
C VAL A 33 13.72 -20.74 -3.44
N LYS A 34 13.77 -19.82 -2.45
CA LYS A 34 12.71 -19.65 -1.46
C LYS A 34 11.79 -18.52 -1.89
N LEU A 35 10.51 -18.84 -2.06
CA LEU A 35 9.46 -17.85 -2.30
C LEU A 35 8.71 -17.59 -1.00
N MET A 36 8.61 -16.32 -0.61
CA MET A 36 7.97 -15.95 0.65
C MET A 36 7.45 -14.52 0.61
N THR A 37 6.60 -14.15 1.57
CA THR A 37 6.24 -12.75 1.79
C THR A 37 7.32 -12.02 2.57
N VAL A 38 7.34 -10.69 2.50
CA VAL A 38 8.28 -9.88 3.29
C VAL A 38 8.08 -10.13 4.80
N HIS A 39 6.84 -10.31 5.25
CA HIS A 39 6.52 -10.59 6.65
C HIS A 39 7.16 -11.89 7.14
N THR A 40 7.12 -12.95 6.33
CA THR A 40 7.71 -14.24 6.69
C THR A 40 9.23 -14.24 6.60
N ALA A 41 9.82 -13.29 5.89
CA ALA A 41 11.27 -13.12 5.80
C ALA A 41 11.89 -12.45 7.05
N LYS A 42 11.08 -11.93 7.96
CA LYS A 42 11.57 -11.27 9.19
C LYS A 42 12.39 -12.26 10.04
N GLY A 43 13.62 -11.88 10.38
CA GLY A 43 14.54 -12.71 11.16
C GLY A 43 15.34 -13.73 10.34
N LEU A 44 15.06 -13.86 9.04
CA LEU A 44 15.85 -14.69 8.13
C LEU A 44 16.83 -13.82 7.36
N GLU A 45 17.91 -14.44 6.85
CA GLU A 45 18.89 -13.77 5.99
C GLU A 45 19.27 -14.70 4.84
N PHE A 46 19.56 -14.10 3.67
CA PHE A 46 19.87 -14.82 2.46
C PHE A 46 21.08 -14.19 1.75
N PRO A 47 21.93 -14.97 1.09
CA PRO A 47 23.03 -14.42 0.31
C PRO A 47 22.54 -13.43 -0.78
N TYR A 48 21.44 -13.77 -1.44
CA TYR A 48 20.83 -12.96 -2.49
C TYR A 48 19.31 -12.85 -2.25
N VAL A 49 18.78 -11.64 -2.42
CA VAL A 49 17.35 -11.34 -2.29
C VAL A 49 16.86 -10.66 -3.56
N PHE A 50 15.77 -11.17 -4.12
CA PHE A 50 15.01 -10.57 -5.21
C PHE A 50 13.70 -10.04 -4.63
N LEU A 51 13.61 -8.72 -4.47
CA LEU A 51 12.39 -8.06 -4.00
C LEU A 51 11.61 -7.57 -5.21
N CYS A 52 10.53 -8.27 -5.51
CA CYS A 52 9.75 -8.08 -6.72
C CYS A 52 8.53 -7.17 -6.49
N SER A 53 8.03 -6.61 -7.59
CA SER A 53 6.79 -5.81 -7.61
C SER A 53 6.85 -4.54 -6.76
N LEU A 54 7.98 -3.84 -6.79
CA LEU A 54 8.13 -2.54 -6.15
C LEU A 54 7.40 -1.45 -6.94
N CYS A 55 6.08 -1.49 -6.91
CA CYS A 55 5.20 -0.53 -7.58
C CYS A 55 4.23 0.10 -6.59
N GLU A 56 3.89 1.37 -6.80
CA GLU A 56 2.79 2.02 -6.08
C GLU A 56 1.49 1.21 -6.25
N GLY A 57 0.78 0.99 -5.15
CA GLY A 57 -0.43 0.18 -5.13
C GLY A 57 -0.21 -1.32 -4.87
N VAL A 58 1.03 -1.83 -5.00
CA VAL A 58 1.43 -3.19 -4.62
C VAL A 58 2.28 -3.14 -3.35
N PHE A 59 3.38 -2.41 -3.39
CA PHE A 59 4.25 -2.16 -2.26
C PHE A 59 4.83 -0.74 -2.36
N PRO A 60 4.23 0.25 -1.65
CA PRO A 60 3.17 0.13 -0.65
C PRO A 60 1.82 -0.29 -1.22
N SER A 61 1.04 -0.97 -0.39
CA SER A 61 -0.28 -1.49 -0.76
C SER A 61 -1.32 -0.38 -0.96
N THR A 62 -2.28 -0.58 -1.88
CA THR A 62 -3.47 0.29 -2.01
C THR A 62 -4.32 0.37 -0.73
N LYS A 63 -4.15 -0.58 0.19
CA LYS A 63 -4.84 -0.60 1.49
C LYS A 63 -4.23 0.37 2.51
N THR A 64 -3.05 0.91 2.25
CA THR A 64 -2.35 1.87 3.11
C THR A 64 -3.02 3.24 3.02
N LYS A 65 -3.89 3.56 3.98
CA LYS A 65 -4.75 4.76 3.95
C LYS A 65 -4.41 5.80 5.00
N THR A 66 -3.39 5.57 5.84
CA THR A 66 -2.98 6.49 6.89
C THR A 66 -1.48 6.69 6.90
N MET A 67 -1.00 7.81 7.47
CA MET A 67 0.44 8.06 7.63
C MET A 67 1.14 6.98 8.46
N PRO A 68 0.60 6.55 9.63
CA PRO A 68 1.21 5.45 10.38
C PRO A 68 1.31 4.14 9.60
N ALA A 69 0.29 3.81 8.79
CA ALA A 69 0.34 2.61 7.95
C ALA A 69 1.39 2.73 6.84
N MET A 70 1.62 3.93 6.28
CA MET A 70 2.68 4.18 5.30
C MET A 70 4.07 4.02 5.92
N GLU A 71 4.25 4.48 7.14
CA GLU A 71 5.52 4.29 7.86
C GLU A 71 5.76 2.81 8.22
N GLU A 72 4.72 2.04 8.46
CA GLU A 72 4.86 0.59 8.66
C GLU A 72 5.26 -0.12 7.36
N GLU A 73 4.67 0.24 6.22
CA GLU A 73 5.10 -0.26 4.90
C GLU A 73 6.56 0.10 4.61
N ARG A 74 7.01 1.30 5.00
CA ARG A 74 8.41 1.72 4.88
C ARG A 74 9.34 0.87 5.73
N ARG A 75 8.97 0.59 6.99
CA ARG A 75 9.74 -0.33 7.85
C ARG A 75 9.80 -1.73 7.27
N LEU A 76 8.70 -2.18 6.70
CA LEU A 76 8.63 -3.48 6.04
C LEU A 76 9.56 -3.53 4.81
N ALA A 77 9.62 -2.46 4.01
CA ALA A 77 10.57 -2.34 2.90
C ALA A 77 12.02 -2.39 3.38
N PHE A 78 12.34 -1.66 4.45
CA PHE A 78 13.66 -1.72 5.07
C PHE A 78 14.01 -3.13 5.56
N VAL A 79 13.07 -3.81 6.22
CA VAL A 79 13.27 -5.20 6.66
C VAL A 79 13.55 -6.10 5.46
N ALA A 80 12.78 -5.98 4.37
CA ALA A 80 12.98 -6.78 3.17
C ALA A 80 14.38 -6.58 2.57
N MET A 81 14.80 -5.34 2.42
CA MET A 81 16.11 -4.98 1.85
C MET A 81 17.28 -5.49 2.72
N THR A 82 17.14 -5.40 4.04
CA THR A 82 18.17 -5.86 4.99
C THR A 82 18.25 -7.38 5.13
N ARG A 83 17.42 -8.15 4.43
CA ARG A 83 17.56 -9.63 4.39
C ARG A 83 18.70 -10.09 3.48
N ALA A 84 19.19 -9.22 2.61
CA ALA A 84 20.27 -9.54 1.68
C ALA A 84 21.64 -9.39 2.36
N GLN A 85 22.45 -10.43 2.29
CA GLN A 85 23.83 -10.42 2.82
C GLN A 85 24.86 -10.00 1.78
N ARG A 86 24.65 -10.34 0.50
CA ARG A 86 25.60 -10.13 -0.59
C ARG A 86 25.03 -9.34 -1.76
N GLY A 87 23.80 -9.66 -2.18
CA GLY A 87 23.18 -9.02 -3.33
C GLY A 87 21.68 -8.81 -3.14
N LEU A 88 21.25 -7.59 -3.42
CA LEU A 88 19.84 -7.18 -3.41
C LEU A 88 19.45 -6.78 -4.82
N PHE A 89 18.42 -7.40 -5.34
CA PHE A 89 17.81 -7.11 -6.65
C PHE A 89 16.40 -6.58 -6.43
N LEU A 90 16.16 -5.37 -6.90
CA LEU A 90 14.88 -4.70 -6.83
C LEU A 90 14.24 -4.71 -8.22
N SER A 91 12.98 -5.11 -8.32
CA SER A 91 12.27 -5.04 -9.60
C SER A 91 10.89 -4.43 -9.44
N ASP A 92 10.54 -3.59 -10.37
CA ASP A 92 9.19 -3.11 -10.60
C ASP A 92 8.57 -3.79 -11.82
N ASN A 93 7.35 -3.44 -12.15
CA ASN A 93 6.68 -3.91 -13.35
C ASN A 93 5.96 -2.75 -14.04
N GLU A 94 6.28 -2.57 -15.29
CA GLU A 94 5.63 -1.60 -16.16
C GLU A 94 4.22 -2.04 -16.57
N GLY A 95 3.43 -1.12 -17.09
CA GLY A 95 2.11 -1.38 -17.65
C GLY A 95 1.02 -0.52 -17.02
N ARG A 96 -0.21 -1.01 -17.10
CA ARG A 96 -1.38 -0.31 -16.58
C ARG A 96 -2.10 -1.13 -15.52
N ASN A 97 -2.68 -0.43 -14.58
CA ASN A 97 -3.60 -1.00 -13.60
C ASN A 97 -4.96 -1.32 -14.26
N ALA A 98 -5.82 -2.07 -13.58
CA ALA A 98 -7.14 -2.40 -14.08
C ALA A 98 -8.04 -1.17 -14.36
N ASP A 99 -7.79 -0.05 -13.67
CA ASP A 99 -8.48 1.23 -13.86
C ASP A 99 -7.90 2.08 -15.00
N GLY A 100 -6.90 1.55 -15.74
CA GLY A 100 -6.24 2.22 -16.86
C GLY A 100 -5.13 3.19 -16.45
N SER A 101 -4.90 3.44 -15.16
CA SER A 101 -3.77 4.26 -14.69
C SER A 101 -2.43 3.56 -14.94
N SER A 102 -1.38 4.34 -15.16
CA SER A 102 -0.02 3.79 -15.29
C SER A 102 0.45 3.18 -13.97
N ARG A 103 1.15 2.06 -14.06
CA ARG A 103 1.93 1.57 -12.94
C ARG A 103 3.21 2.38 -12.85
N VAL A 104 3.49 2.85 -11.66
CA VAL A 104 4.68 3.64 -11.40
C VAL A 104 5.54 2.96 -10.33
N PRO A 105 6.88 3.12 -10.40
CA PRO A 105 7.79 2.57 -9.40
C PRO A 105 7.41 3.01 -7.98
N SER A 106 7.64 2.12 -7.03
CA SER A 106 7.41 2.35 -5.61
C SER A 106 8.21 3.54 -5.10
N ARG A 107 7.60 4.34 -4.20
CA ARG A 107 8.29 5.41 -3.46
C ARG A 107 9.53 4.92 -2.73
N PHE A 108 9.55 3.66 -2.30
CA PHE A 108 10.68 3.08 -1.58
C PHE A 108 11.93 2.94 -2.44
N ILE A 109 11.81 2.90 -3.78
CA ILE A 109 12.97 2.99 -4.68
C ILE A 109 13.54 4.41 -4.68
N PHE A 110 12.66 5.43 -4.65
CA PHE A 110 13.10 6.84 -4.62
C PHE A 110 13.59 7.30 -3.25
N ASP A 111 13.36 6.52 -2.19
CA ASP A 111 13.93 6.75 -0.86
C ASP A 111 15.40 6.28 -0.76
N ILE A 112 15.88 5.52 -1.75
CA ILE A 112 17.28 5.06 -1.80
C ILE A 112 18.10 6.10 -2.55
N ASP A 113 19.25 6.48 -1.99
CA ASP A 113 20.18 7.40 -2.64
C ASP A 113 20.63 6.85 -4.00
N ARG A 114 20.48 7.66 -5.06
CA ARG A 114 20.77 7.26 -6.44
C ARG A 114 22.13 6.58 -6.66
N PRO A 115 23.23 7.03 -6.01
CA PRO A 115 24.54 6.36 -6.14
C PRO A 115 24.61 4.93 -5.60
N LEU A 116 23.64 4.53 -4.77
CA LEU A 116 23.53 3.17 -4.22
C LEU A 116 22.75 2.21 -5.13
N LEU A 117 22.16 2.74 -6.21
CA LEU A 117 21.37 1.95 -7.16
C LEU A 117 22.12 1.82 -8.48
N GLU A 118 22.28 0.57 -8.92
CA GLU A 118 22.70 0.23 -10.27
C GLU A 118 21.47 -0.20 -11.07
N TYR A 119 21.19 0.51 -12.15
CA TYR A 119 20.03 0.22 -13.00
C TYR A 119 20.44 -0.64 -14.18
N THR A 120 19.71 -1.72 -14.42
CA THR A 120 19.87 -2.53 -15.63
C THR A 120 19.45 -1.74 -16.88
N ALA A 121 18.42 -0.90 -16.74
CA ALA A 121 18.00 0.10 -17.72
C ALA A 121 17.53 1.35 -16.98
N GLU A 122 17.95 2.52 -17.44
CA GLU A 122 17.53 3.78 -16.81
C GLU A 122 16.02 3.98 -16.95
N LEU A 123 15.40 4.45 -15.90
CA LEU A 123 13.97 4.77 -15.93
C LEU A 123 13.73 5.99 -16.82
N PRO A 124 12.73 5.95 -17.72
CA PRO A 124 12.36 7.10 -18.53
C PRO A 124 12.00 8.31 -17.64
N ASP A 125 12.47 9.50 -18.00
CA ASP A 125 12.19 10.74 -17.27
C ASP A 125 10.69 11.02 -17.10
N SER A 126 9.88 10.62 -18.08
CA SER A 126 8.42 10.72 -18.02
C SER A 126 7.85 9.87 -16.90
N LEU A 127 8.32 8.62 -16.76
CA LEU A 127 7.89 7.68 -15.72
C LEU A 127 8.31 8.17 -14.33
N VAL A 128 9.54 8.67 -14.20
CA VAL A 128 10.04 9.25 -12.93
C VAL A 128 9.20 10.45 -12.51
N ARG A 129 8.83 11.33 -13.45
CA ARG A 129 7.95 12.48 -13.16
C ARG A 129 6.57 12.02 -12.71
N GLU A 130 5.96 11.11 -13.46
CA GLU A 130 4.64 10.55 -13.14
C GLU A 130 4.63 9.90 -11.75
N ALA A 131 5.66 9.11 -11.41
CA ALA A 131 5.81 8.51 -10.10
C ALA A 131 5.91 9.55 -8.99
N LYS A 132 6.76 10.57 -9.15
CA LYS A 132 6.92 11.65 -8.16
C LYS A 132 5.65 12.46 -7.97
N ASP A 133 4.91 12.72 -9.03
CA ASP A 133 3.64 13.43 -8.95
C ASP A 133 2.56 12.59 -8.24
N HIS A 134 2.50 11.29 -8.54
CA HIS A 134 1.64 10.35 -7.82
C HIS A 134 1.98 10.27 -6.33
N ILE A 135 3.26 10.17 -5.97
CA ILE A 135 3.73 10.14 -4.59
C ILE A 135 3.31 11.41 -3.85
N ARG A 136 3.61 12.58 -4.41
CA ARG A 136 3.22 13.88 -3.81
C ARG A 136 1.71 14.00 -3.62
N PHE A 137 0.94 13.54 -4.61
CA PHE A 137 -0.51 13.56 -4.52
C PHE A 137 -1.02 12.69 -3.39
N THR A 138 -0.55 11.45 -3.30
CA THR A 138 -0.96 10.50 -2.25
C THR A 138 -0.50 10.95 -0.86
N GLU A 139 0.68 11.53 -0.73
CA GLU A 139 1.16 12.10 0.55
C GLU A 139 0.28 13.24 1.03
N LYS A 140 -0.07 14.18 0.16
CA LYS A 140 -1.02 15.25 0.51
C LYS A 140 -2.36 14.70 0.97
N GLN A 141 -2.86 13.65 0.33
CA GLN A 141 -4.10 12.99 0.77
C GLN A 141 -3.97 12.37 2.17
N LEU A 142 -2.86 11.66 2.44
CA LEU A 142 -2.62 11.06 3.75
C LEU A 142 -2.46 12.13 4.84
N GLN A 143 -1.76 13.23 4.55
CA GLN A 143 -1.63 14.37 5.46
C GLN A 143 -2.97 15.04 5.75
N ALA A 144 -3.80 15.24 4.73
CA ALA A 144 -5.14 15.81 4.90
C ALA A 144 -6.03 14.93 5.80
N LEU A 145 -5.93 13.61 5.65
CA LEU A 145 -6.63 12.66 6.53
C LEU A 145 -6.12 12.72 7.98
N ALA A 146 -4.80 12.83 8.16
CA ALA A 146 -4.18 12.90 9.49
C ALA A 146 -4.50 14.21 10.21
N ALA A 147 -4.67 15.31 9.48
CA ALA A 147 -5.05 16.61 10.04
C ALA A 147 -6.50 16.63 10.57
N GLY A 148 -7.31 15.64 10.20
CA GLY A 148 -8.73 15.60 10.57
C GLY A 148 -9.59 16.58 9.77
N PRO A 149 -10.83 16.84 10.26
CA PRO A 149 -11.76 17.72 9.58
C PRO A 149 -11.29 19.18 9.64
N ALA A 150 -11.14 19.81 8.47
CA ALA A 150 -10.77 21.21 8.34
C ALA A 150 -11.95 22.18 8.55
N PHE A 151 -13.18 21.66 8.57
CA PHE A 151 -14.42 22.42 8.67
C PHE A 151 -15.32 21.86 9.75
N ALA A 152 -16.13 22.70 10.37
CA ALA A 152 -17.11 22.30 11.37
C ALA A 152 -18.51 22.08 10.76
N ALA A 153 -19.37 21.37 11.51
CA ALA A 153 -20.78 21.27 11.15
C ALA A 153 -21.42 22.67 11.18
N GLY A 154 -22.26 22.96 10.19
CA GLY A 154 -22.87 24.27 9.98
C GLY A 154 -22.06 25.24 9.09
N GLU A 155 -20.79 24.94 8.82
CA GLU A 155 -19.99 25.80 7.91
C GLU A 155 -20.45 25.66 6.45
N ARG A 156 -20.36 26.78 5.73
CA ARG A 156 -20.62 26.86 4.29
C ARG A 156 -19.33 26.60 3.52
N VAL A 157 -19.43 25.71 2.54
CA VAL A 157 -18.27 25.26 1.73
C VAL A 157 -18.67 25.19 0.25
N THR A 158 -17.66 25.41 -0.59
CA THR A 158 -17.77 25.25 -2.05
C THR A 158 -16.99 24.03 -2.49
N HIS A 159 -17.63 23.12 -3.21
CA HIS A 159 -17.02 21.96 -3.86
C HIS A 159 -16.89 22.22 -5.37
N ALA A 160 -15.76 21.81 -5.97
CA ALA A 160 -15.45 22.09 -7.38
C ALA A 160 -16.49 21.57 -8.38
N VAL A 161 -17.18 20.47 -8.06
CA VAL A 161 -18.15 19.81 -8.95
C VAL A 161 -19.60 20.08 -8.50
N PHE A 162 -19.85 20.11 -7.18
CA PHE A 162 -21.21 20.15 -6.61
C PHE A 162 -21.64 21.58 -6.19
N GLY A 163 -20.77 22.56 -6.35
CA GLY A 163 -21.07 23.95 -5.97
C GLY A 163 -21.09 24.19 -4.46
N ASP A 164 -21.89 25.16 -4.03
CA ASP A 164 -21.98 25.57 -2.64
C ASP A 164 -22.88 24.64 -1.83
N GLY A 165 -22.56 24.49 -0.56
CA GLY A 165 -23.32 23.63 0.34
C GLY A 165 -22.99 23.89 1.81
N THR A 166 -23.79 23.28 2.69
CA THR A 166 -23.60 23.35 4.14
C THR A 166 -23.22 21.99 4.69
N ILE A 167 -22.23 21.94 5.56
CA ILE A 167 -21.84 20.73 6.27
C ILE A 167 -22.89 20.41 7.33
N LEU A 168 -23.56 19.27 7.20
CA LEU A 168 -24.57 18.80 8.14
C LEU A 168 -23.95 18.02 9.29
N GLY A 169 -22.87 17.30 9.03
CA GLY A 169 -22.21 16.44 10.01
C GLY A 169 -20.83 16.02 9.56
N ILE A 170 -20.07 15.47 10.49
CA ILE A 170 -18.71 15.02 10.31
C ILE A 170 -18.61 13.57 10.79
N ASP A 171 -18.23 12.67 9.92
CA ASP A 171 -17.93 11.29 10.26
C ASP A 171 -16.40 11.09 10.27
N THR A 172 -15.83 11.12 11.48
CA THR A 172 -14.40 10.93 11.68
C THR A 172 -13.95 9.48 11.44
N GLY A 173 -14.85 8.51 11.64
CA GLY A 173 -14.57 7.09 11.42
C GLY A 173 -14.36 6.77 9.93
N HIS A 174 -15.16 7.38 9.06
CA HIS A 174 -15.04 7.23 7.61
C HIS A 174 -14.30 8.40 6.94
N ALA A 175 -13.82 9.38 7.74
CA ALA A 175 -13.15 10.59 7.28
C ALA A 175 -13.94 11.32 6.18
N THR A 176 -15.23 11.60 6.45
CA THR A 176 -16.13 12.26 5.51
C THR A 176 -16.94 13.38 6.15
N TYR A 177 -17.26 14.40 5.34
CA TYR A 177 -18.28 15.40 5.63
C TYR A 177 -19.59 14.97 5.00
N GLN A 178 -20.69 15.04 5.73
CA GLN A 178 -22.01 14.99 5.15
C GLN A 178 -22.41 16.41 4.75
N ILE A 179 -22.53 16.68 3.46
CA ILE A 179 -22.79 18.02 2.93
C ILE A 179 -24.14 18.03 2.19
N ARG A 180 -24.95 19.05 2.48
CA ARG A 180 -26.13 19.41 1.69
C ARG A 180 -25.73 20.53 0.73
N PHE A 181 -25.62 20.19 -0.53
CA PHE A 181 -25.38 21.15 -1.59
C PHE A 181 -26.69 21.86 -2.00
N ASP A 182 -26.61 23.11 -2.39
CA ASP A 182 -27.77 23.96 -2.68
C ASP A 182 -28.59 23.42 -3.85
N ASP A 183 -27.92 22.90 -4.88
CA ASP A 183 -28.57 22.35 -6.10
C ASP A 183 -28.85 20.85 -6.05
N ILE A 184 -28.57 20.18 -4.92
CA ILE A 184 -28.72 18.72 -4.79
C ILE A 184 -29.67 18.37 -3.64
N ARG A 185 -30.78 17.67 -3.95
CA ARG A 185 -31.79 17.31 -2.96
C ARG A 185 -31.32 16.42 -1.83
N THR A 186 -30.39 15.51 -2.11
CA THR A 186 -29.88 14.54 -1.11
C THR A 186 -28.49 14.91 -0.63
N PRO A 187 -28.23 14.90 0.69
CA PRO A 187 -26.88 15.10 1.21
C PRO A 187 -25.89 14.10 0.62
N ARG A 188 -24.64 14.53 0.43
CA ARG A 188 -23.53 13.73 -0.08
C ARG A 188 -22.46 13.58 0.97
N ASN A 189 -21.86 12.38 1.05
CA ASN A 189 -20.67 12.15 1.85
C ASN A 189 -19.42 12.49 1.02
N ILE A 190 -18.71 13.51 1.44
CA ILE A 190 -17.50 14.02 0.78
C ILE A 190 -16.29 13.72 1.66
N SER A 191 -15.31 13.00 1.12
CA SER A 191 -14.09 12.66 1.85
C SER A 191 -13.30 13.91 2.25
N PHE A 192 -12.63 13.88 3.42
CA PHE A 192 -11.68 14.92 3.87
C PHE A 192 -10.53 15.17 2.88
N LYS A 193 -10.26 14.20 2.00
CA LYS A 193 -9.25 14.33 0.93
C LYS A 193 -9.63 15.35 -0.15
N ILE A 194 -10.90 15.64 -0.29
CA ILE A 194 -11.40 16.53 -1.32
C ILE A 194 -11.20 17.97 -0.87
N LEU A 195 -10.63 18.77 -1.75
CA LEU A 195 -10.41 20.18 -1.49
C LEU A 195 -11.75 20.93 -1.49
N LEU A 196 -12.19 21.33 -0.30
CA LEU A 196 -13.30 22.24 -0.10
C LEU A 196 -12.75 23.66 0.17
N ARG A 197 -13.50 24.67 -0.22
CA ARG A 197 -13.19 26.08 0.09
C ARG A 197 -14.29 26.64 0.96
N ARG A 198 -13.97 27.59 1.85
CA ARG A 198 -14.99 28.34 2.56
C ARG A 198 -15.72 29.22 1.57
N THR A 199 -17.04 29.16 1.57
CA THR A 199 -17.87 30.09 0.80
C THR A 199 -17.71 31.47 1.45
N LYS A 200 -17.44 32.52 0.65
CA LYS A 200 -17.32 33.90 1.13
C LYS A 200 -18.66 34.45 1.59
#